data_7e04fbc479f9b487e3e51c1b39c6b24d
#
_entry.id   7e04fbc479f9b487e3e51c1b39c6b24d
#
_cell.length_a   1.000
_cell.length_b   1.000
_cell.length_c   1.000
_cell.angle_alpha   90.00
_cell.angle_beta   90.00
_cell.angle_gamma   90.00
#
_symmetry.space_group_name_H-M   'P 1'
#
loop_
_entity.id
_entity.type
_entity.pdbx_description
1 polymer ?
#
loop_
_entity_poly.entity_id
_entity_poly.type
_entity_poly.pdbx_seq_one_letter_code
_entity_poly.pdbx_strand_id
1 'polypeptide(L)'
;MKALLAIGLLALVAPLAAGETKLGTGVTLKETTPIKALVDQPAAHVGKTLRIDGVATAVCTHMGCWMAVAAEGDEQGPTVRLKVDDGVIVFPVTAKGRKVSAEGVFEVVGSSAESKEAAGEHARHDAKASQTYQLKAT
;
A
#
# COMPACT_ATOMS: atom_id res chain seq x y z
N MET A 1 -1.71 64.59 12.05
CA MET A 1 -1.09 63.31 12.30
C MET A 1 -2.20 62.30 12.51
N LYS A 2 -2.51 61.49 11.49
CA LYS A 2 -3.51 60.40 11.56
C LYS A 2 -2.79 59.09 11.37
N ALA A 3 -2.60 58.34 12.45
CA ALA A 3 -2.03 57.03 12.44
C ALA A 3 -3.14 56.03 12.03
N LEU A 4 -3.00 55.40 10.86
CA LEU A 4 -3.84 54.31 10.42
C LEU A 4 -3.24 53.00 10.95
N LEU A 5 -3.88 52.40 11.95
CA LEU A 5 -3.63 51.04 12.43
C LEU A 5 -4.25 50.04 11.45
N ALA A 6 -3.42 49.43 10.64
CA ALA A 6 -3.82 48.25 9.82
C ALA A 6 -3.80 47.00 10.69
N ILE A 7 -4.98 46.55 11.09
CA ILE A 7 -5.15 45.25 11.77
C ILE A 7 -5.10 44.17 10.70
N GLY A 8 -3.94 43.48 10.58
CA GLY A 8 -3.77 42.31 9.75
C GLY A 8 -4.52 41.11 10.34
N LEU A 9 -5.60 40.69 9.70
CA LEU A 9 -6.33 39.46 10.02
C LEU A 9 -5.51 38.26 9.54
N LEU A 10 -4.76 37.64 10.45
CA LEU A 10 -4.02 36.44 10.20
C LEU A 10 -5.03 35.28 10.20
N ALA A 11 -5.46 34.85 9.01
CA ALA A 11 -6.32 33.66 8.85
C ALA A 11 -5.52 32.42 9.18
N LEU A 12 -5.78 31.83 10.34
CA LEU A 12 -5.23 30.54 10.76
C LEU A 12 -5.90 29.44 9.93
N VAL A 13 -5.26 29.04 8.84
CA VAL A 13 -5.68 27.86 8.07
C VAL A 13 -5.28 26.62 8.85
N ALA A 14 -6.20 26.04 9.60
CA ALA A 14 -5.99 24.75 10.22
C ALA A 14 -5.94 23.67 9.12
N PRO A 15 -4.90 22.80 9.07
CA PRO A 15 -4.91 21.68 8.16
C PRO A 15 -6.07 20.74 8.54
N LEU A 16 -6.98 20.48 7.61
CA LEU A 16 -7.91 19.36 7.74
C LEU A 16 -7.05 18.08 7.76
N ALA A 17 -6.85 17.53 8.94
CA ALA A 17 -6.29 16.19 9.08
C ALA A 17 -7.30 15.22 8.45
N ALA A 18 -7.03 14.79 7.22
CA ALA A 18 -7.75 13.67 6.63
C ALA A 18 -7.55 12.47 7.56
N GLY A 19 -8.65 11.94 8.12
CA GLY A 19 -8.62 10.91 9.15
C GLY A 19 -7.78 9.72 8.70
N GLU A 20 -6.71 9.44 9.42
CA GLU A 20 -5.87 8.26 9.24
C GLU A 20 -6.57 7.07 9.90
N THR A 21 -6.71 5.98 9.15
CA THR A 21 -7.24 4.71 9.68
C THR A 21 -6.07 3.76 9.90
N LYS A 22 -5.82 3.40 11.15
CA LYS A 22 -4.79 2.45 11.53
C LYS A 22 -5.41 1.05 11.64
N LEU A 23 -4.79 0.07 10.99
CA LEU A 23 -5.18 -1.33 11.02
C LEU A 23 -4.00 -2.17 11.55
N GLY A 24 -4.28 -3.21 12.33
CA GLY A 24 -3.26 -4.06 12.92
C GLY A 24 -2.34 -3.33 13.88
N THR A 25 -1.07 -3.75 13.96
CA THR A 25 -0.06 -3.14 14.84
C THR A 25 0.41 -1.78 14.33
N GLY A 26 0.15 -1.48 13.06
CA GLY A 26 0.54 -0.24 12.39
C GLY A 26 1.99 -0.24 11.93
N VAL A 27 2.47 0.93 11.52
CA VAL A 27 3.81 1.12 10.94
C VAL A 27 4.75 1.70 12.00
N THR A 28 5.88 1.05 12.22
CA THR A 28 6.91 1.45 13.19
C THR A 28 8.22 1.83 12.52
N LEU A 29 8.53 1.22 11.36
CA LEU A 29 9.72 1.52 10.58
C LEU A 29 9.65 2.93 10.00
N LYS A 30 10.76 3.66 10.11
CA LYS A 30 10.88 5.02 9.55
C LYS A 30 11.26 5.00 8.07
N GLU A 31 12.07 4.00 7.67
CA GLU A 31 12.56 3.88 6.31
C GLU A 31 11.54 3.15 5.44
N THR A 32 11.30 3.71 4.27
CA THR A 32 10.40 3.17 3.25
C THR A 32 11.22 2.46 2.17
N THR A 33 10.81 1.25 1.81
CA THR A 33 11.36 0.53 0.66
C THR A 33 10.56 0.89 -0.59
N PRO A 34 11.19 1.40 -1.65
CA PRO A 34 10.49 1.74 -2.88
C PRO A 34 9.80 0.51 -3.50
N ILE A 35 8.55 0.65 -3.91
CA ILE A 35 7.78 -0.44 -4.55
C ILE A 35 8.51 -0.94 -5.80
N LYS A 36 9.08 -0.03 -6.59
CA LYS A 36 9.87 -0.40 -7.76
C LYS A 36 11.05 -1.32 -7.42
N ALA A 37 11.75 -1.08 -6.34
CA ALA A 37 12.87 -1.95 -5.91
C ALA A 37 12.40 -3.36 -5.55
N LEU A 38 11.22 -3.49 -4.93
CA LEU A 38 10.63 -4.78 -4.60
C LEU A 38 10.21 -5.57 -5.84
N VAL A 39 9.73 -4.88 -6.87
CA VAL A 39 9.31 -5.50 -8.13
C VAL A 39 10.51 -5.87 -9.01
N ASP A 40 11.53 -5.01 -9.08
CA ASP A 40 12.72 -5.23 -9.91
C ASP A 40 13.62 -6.34 -9.33
N GLN A 41 13.75 -6.43 -8.02
CA GLN A 41 14.64 -7.37 -7.34
C GLN A 41 13.96 -8.04 -6.13
N PRO A 42 12.85 -8.74 -6.33
CA PRO A 42 12.06 -9.27 -5.21
C PRO A 42 12.85 -10.26 -4.35
N ALA A 43 13.67 -11.12 -4.96
CA ALA A 43 14.46 -12.11 -4.24
C ALA A 43 15.43 -11.49 -3.20
N ALA A 44 15.92 -10.28 -3.45
CA ALA A 44 16.81 -9.57 -2.54
C ALA A 44 16.11 -9.10 -1.25
N HIS A 45 14.78 -9.09 -1.24
CA HIS A 45 13.96 -8.58 -0.14
C HIS A 45 13.24 -9.67 0.66
N VAL A 46 13.19 -10.90 0.15
CA VAL A 46 12.51 -12.02 0.80
C VAL A 46 13.03 -12.25 2.21
N GLY A 47 12.12 -12.45 3.16
CA GLY A 47 12.41 -12.67 4.57
C GLY A 47 12.71 -11.41 5.38
N LYS A 48 12.75 -10.25 4.74
CA LYS A 48 12.98 -8.97 5.42
C LYS A 48 11.67 -8.34 5.86
N THR A 49 11.67 -7.77 7.08
CA THR A 49 10.62 -6.86 7.51
C THR A 49 10.91 -5.48 6.90
N LEU A 50 9.95 -4.94 6.19
CA LEU A 50 10.10 -3.66 5.51
C LEU A 50 8.79 -2.88 5.50
N ARG A 51 8.90 -1.58 5.22
CA ARG A 51 7.78 -0.67 5.05
C ARG A 51 7.67 -0.27 3.60
N ILE A 52 6.44 -0.20 3.11
CA ILE A 52 6.09 0.40 1.83
C ILE A 52 5.13 1.56 2.04
N ASP A 53 5.24 2.58 1.21
CA ASP A 53 4.28 3.67 1.08
C ASP A 53 3.84 3.75 -0.38
N GLY A 54 2.56 3.98 -0.60
CA GLY A 54 2.01 4.06 -1.96
C GLY A 54 0.53 4.34 -1.98
N VAL A 55 -0.12 3.99 -3.08
CA VAL A 55 -1.56 4.16 -3.29
C VAL A 55 -2.20 2.80 -3.54
N ALA A 56 -3.28 2.50 -2.83
CA ALA A 56 -4.06 1.29 -3.06
C ALA A 56 -4.77 1.38 -4.42
N THR A 57 -4.45 0.47 -5.34
CA THR A 57 -5.04 0.42 -6.68
C THR A 57 -6.15 -0.62 -6.80
N ALA A 58 -6.11 -1.65 -5.98
CA ALA A 58 -7.15 -2.67 -5.89
C ALA A 58 -7.26 -3.17 -4.46
N VAL A 59 -8.46 -3.57 -4.06
CA VAL A 59 -8.76 -4.17 -2.77
C VAL A 59 -9.66 -5.37 -3.01
N CYS A 60 -9.42 -6.49 -2.32
CA CYS A 60 -10.28 -7.64 -2.37
C CYS A 60 -11.70 -7.26 -1.90
N THR A 61 -12.68 -7.38 -2.79
CA THR A 61 -14.08 -7.02 -2.50
C THR A 61 -14.82 -8.11 -1.73
N HIS A 62 -14.28 -9.33 -1.71
CA HIS A 62 -14.94 -10.48 -1.11
C HIS A 62 -14.64 -10.57 0.41
N MET A 63 -13.38 -10.55 0.80
CA MET A 63 -12.96 -10.72 2.20
C MET A 63 -12.07 -9.59 2.73
N GLY A 64 -11.63 -8.67 1.88
CA GLY A 64 -10.74 -7.57 2.29
C GLY A 64 -9.38 -8.04 2.83
N CYS A 65 -8.92 -9.24 2.45
CA CYS A 65 -7.70 -9.84 2.97
C CYS A 65 -6.43 -9.49 2.19
N TRP A 66 -6.55 -8.77 1.08
CA TRP A 66 -5.43 -8.27 0.31
C TRP A 66 -5.75 -6.95 -0.40
N MET A 67 -4.72 -6.20 -0.74
CA MET A 67 -4.78 -5.06 -1.64
C MET A 67 -3.54 -5.00 -2.52
N ALA A 68 -3.65 -4.34 -3.67
CA ALA A 68 -2.51 -4.00 -4.51
C ALA A 68 -2.11 -2.55 -4.22
N VAL A 69 -0.82 -2.31 -4.03
CA VAL A 69 -0.27 -0.99 -3.75
C VAL A 69 0.75 -0.62 -4.82
N ALA A 70 0.53 0.50 -5.49
CA ALA A 70 1.45 1.10 -6.46
C ALA A 70 2.22 2.25 -5.82
N ALA A 71 3.33 2.66 -6.44
CA ALA A 71 4.03 3.86 -6.06
C ALA A 71 3.14 5.10 -6.25
N GLU A 72 3.23 6.08 -5.35
CA GLU A 72 2.53 7.35 -5.52
C GLU A 72 3.04 8.07 -6.77
N GLY A 73 2.11 8.52 -7.61
CA GLY A 73 2.42 9.14 -8.91
C GLY A 73 2.64 8.15 -10.05
N ASP A 74 2.61 6.84 -9.79
CA ASP A 74 2.70 5.78 -10.81
C ASP A 74 1.67 4.67 -10.53
N GLU A 75 0.41 5.06 -10.35
CA GLU A 75 -0.69 4.15 -10.00
C GLU A 75 -1.02 3.15 -11.12
N GLN A 76 -0.55 3.39 -12.35
CA GLN A 76 -0.65 2.47 -13.49
C GLN A 76 0.59 1.56 -13.63
N GLY A 77 1.60 1.80 -12.80
CA GLY A 77 2.85 1.05 -12.79
C GLY A 77 2.76 -0.25 -11.99
N PRO A 78 3.93 -0.82 -11.66
CA PRO A 78 4.00 -2.07 -10.94
C PRO A 78 3.44 -1.96 -9.51
N THR A 79 2.81 -3.03 -9.03
CA THR A 79 2.22 -3.10 -7.70
C THR A 79 2.85 -4.18 -6.85
N VAL A 80 2.81 -3.97 -5.54
CA VAL A 80 3.09 -4.99 -4.52
C VAL A 80 1.77 -5.43 -3.90
N ARG A 81 1.56 -6.74 -3.80
CA ARG A 81 0.42 -7.29 -3.07
C ARG A 81 0.68 -7.18 -1.58
N LEU A 82 -0.24 -6.54 -0.88
CA LEU A 82 -0.30 -6.49 0.57
C LEU A 82 -1.30 -7.53 1.04
N LYS A 83 -0.86 -8.52 1.80
CA LYS A 83 -1.71 -9.61 2.34
C LYS A 83 -1.78 -9.50 3.85
N VAL A 84 -2.94 -9.81 4.41
CA VAL A 84 -3.16 -9.98 5.85
C VAL A 84 -3.80 -11.33 6.12
N ASP A 85 -3.69 -11.79 7.35
CA ASP A 85 -4.37 -13.03 7.76
C ASP A 85 -5.88 -12.83 7.74
N ASP A 86 -6.60 -13.83 7.25
CA ASP A 86 -8.05 -13.78 7.09
C ASP A 86 -8.74 -13.59 8.44
N GLY A 87 -9.64 -12.61 8.51
CA GLY A 87 -10.40 -12.30 9.71
C GLY A 87 -9.68 -11.51 10.79
N VAL A 88 -8.36 -11.27 10.65
CA VAL A 88 -7.59 -10.45 11.61
C VAL A 88 -7.64 -8.97 11.24
N ILE A 89 -7.36 -8.67 9.96
CA ILE A 89 -7.50 -7.32 9.40
C ILE A 89 -8.38 -7.43 8.16
N VAL A 90 -9.31 -6.50 8.00
CA VAL A 90 -10.16 -6.38 6.81
C VAL A 90 -9.91 -5.02 6.18
N PHE A 91 -9.36 -5.01 4.97
CA PHE A 91 -9.19 -3.77 4.22
C PHE A 91 -10.54 -3.29 3.70
N PRO A 92 -10.93 -2.05 3.99
CA PRO A 92 -12.15 -1.49 3.44
C PRO A 92 -11.97 -1.25 1.93
N VAL A 93 -13.00 -1.54 1.14
CA VAL A 93 -12.99 -1.27 -0.32
C VAL A 93 -12.80 0.22 -0.62
N THR A 94 -13.15 1.09 0.31
CA THR A 94 -12.92 2.54 0.23
C THR A 94 -11.46 2.94 0.33
N ALA A 95 -10.55 2.01 0.66
CA ALA A 95 -9.12 2.24 0.63
C ALA A 95 -8.58 2.41 -0.80
N LYS A 96 -9.28 1.88 -1.81
CA LYS A 96 -8.88 2.06 -3.21
C LYS A 96 -8.77 3.55 -3.55
N GLY A 97 -7.65 3.94 -4.14
CA GLY A 97 -7.31 5.32 -4.50
C GLY A 97 -6.76 6.16 -3.35
N ARG A 98 -6.59 5.57 -2.15
CA ARG A 98 -6.04 6.27 -0.98
C ARG A 98 -4.57 5.93 -0.76
N LYS A 99 -3.86 6.84 -0.12
CA LYS A 99 -2.48 6.59 0.33
C LYS A 99 -2.47 5.55 1.42
N VAL A 100 -1.53 4.63 1.32
CA VAL A 100 -1.35 3.50 2.24
C VAL A 100 0.11 3.44 2.67
N SER A 101 0.33 3.27 3.97
CA SER A 101 1.61 2.87 4.54
C SER A 101 1.44 1.50 5.18
N ALA A 102 2.30 0.56 4.86
CA ALA A 102 2.23 -0.79 5.39
C ALA A 102 3.61 -1.31 5.78
N GLU A 103 3.65 -2.09 6.85
CA GLU A 103 4.83 -2.78 7.35
C GLU A 103 4.53 -4.27 7.45
N GLY A 104 5.52 -5.09 7.12
CA GLY A 104 5.38 -6.53 7.19
C GLY A 104 6.58 -7.28 6.65
N VAL A 105 6.47 -8.59 6.59
CA VAL A 105 7.51 -9.46 6.02
C VAL A 105 7.26 -9.66 4.54
N PHE A 106 8.30 -9.43 3.74
CA PHE A 106 8.24 -9.69 2.31
C PHE A 106 8.52 -11.18 2.05
N GLU A 107 7.61 -11.85 1.37
CA GLU A 107 7.65 -13.30 1.22
C GLU A 107 7.32 -13.77 -0.20
N VAL A 108 7.74 -15.00 -0.52
CA VAL A 108 7.31 -15.70 -1.73
C VAL A 108 5.96 -16.35 -1.46
N VAL A 109 5.00 -16.11 -2.33
CA VAL A 109 3.74 -16.84 -2.33
C VAL A 109 3.97 -18.14 -3.10
N GLY A 110 3.80 -19.27 -2.43
CA GLY A 110 3.80 -20.57 -3.12
C GLY A 110 2.73 -20.58 -4.21
N SER A 111 2.93 -21.36 -5.26
CA SER A 111 2.00 -21.53 -6.38
C SER A 111 0.73 -22.28 -5.97
N SER A 112 0.07 -21.88 -4.90
CA SER A 112 -1.22 -22.38 -4.50
C SER A 112 -2.34 -21.71 -5.30
N ALA A 113 -3.44 -22.42 -5.49
CA ALA A 113 -4.58 -22.03 -6.34
C ALA A 113 -5.21 -20.66 -5.99
N GLU A 114 -4.89 -20.07 -4.84
CA GLU A 114 -5.36 -18.74 -4.42
C GLU A 114 -4.83 -17.57 -5.26
N SER A 115 -3.69 -17.76 -5.93
CA SER A 115 -3.15 -16.70 -6.81
C SER A 115 -3.90 -16.56 -8.14
N LYS A 116 -4.82 -17.47 -8.47
CA LYS A 116 -5.58 -17.42 -9.72
C LYS A 116 -6.75 -16.44 -9.72
N GLU A 117 -7.29 -16.10 -8.57
CA GLU A 117 -8.43 -15.17 -8.49
C GLU A 117 -8.01 -13.67 -8.45
N ALA A 118 -6.76 -13.40 -8.12
CA ALA A 118 -6.25 -12.03 -8.04
C ALA A 118 -5.65 -11.52 -9.36
N ALA A 119 -5.39 -12.40 -10.32
CA ALA A 119 -4.94 -12.05 -11.65
C ALA A 119 -6.17 -11.82 -12.54
N GLY A 120 -6.66 -10.59 -12.58
CA GLY A 120 -7.59 -10.15 -13.63
C GLY A 120 -6.99 -10.44 -15.01
N GLU A 121 -7.82 -10.64 -16.01
CA GLU A 121 -7.58 -11.19 -17.36
C GLU A 121 -6.39 -10.67 -18.19
N HIS A 122 -5.54 -9.82 -17.65
CA HIS A 122 -4.40 -9.23 -18.38
C HIS A 122 -3.04 -9.93 -18.19
N ALA A 123 -2.97 -11.05 -17.45
CA ALA A 123 -1.73 -11.77 -17.18
C ALA A 123 -1.58 -13.05 -18.02
N ARG A 124 -2.03 -13.07 -19.28
CA ARG A 124 -1.94 -14.25 -20.16
C ARG A 124 -0.71 -14.33 -21.06
N HIS A 125 0.29 -13.52 -20.86
CA HIS A 125 1.53 -13.63 -21.62
C HIS A 125 2.71 -13.84 -20.69
N ASP A 126 3.34 -15.00 -20.84
CA ASP A 126 4.54 -15.55 -20.22
C ASP A 126 4.33 -16.48 -19.02
N ALA A 127 3.94 -17.72 -19.36
CA ALA A 127 3.96 -18.88 -18.46
C ALA A 127 5.39 -19.39 -18.23
N LYS A 128 6.28 -18.55 -17.75
CA LYS A 128 7.45 -18.98 -16.99
C LYS A 128 7.02 -18.93 -15.53
N ALA A 129 7.16 -20.04 -14.78
CA ALA A 129 6.75 -20.13 -13.39
C ALA A 129 7.31 -18.94 -12.59
N SER A 130 6.61 -17.81 -12.64
CA SER A 130 6.99 -16.59 -11.95
C SER A 130 6.59 -16.77 -10.49
N GLN A 131 7.58 -16.79 -9.61
CA GLN A 131 7.32 -16.71 -8.19
C GLN A 131 6.54 -15.43 -7.93
N THR A 132 5.40 -15.56 -7.27
CA THR A 132 4.60 -14.42 -6.84
C THR A 132 5.11 -13.97 -5.48
N TYR A 133 5.25 -12.68 -5.27
CA TYR A 133 5.73 -12.10 -4.02
C TYR A 133 4.65 -11.25 -3.39
N GLN A 134 4.68 -11.16 -2.08
CA GLN A 134 3.76 -10.31 -1.33
C GLN A 134 4.41 -9.76 -0.07
N LEU A 135 3.86 -8.67 0.45
CA LEU A 135 4.13 -8.16 1.78
C LEU A 135 3.05 -8.68 2.73
N LYS A 136 3.42 -9.56 3.65
CA LYS A 136 2.52 -10.00 4.71
C LYS A 136 2.53 -8.96 5.82
N ALA A 137 1.50 -8.12 5.87
CA ALA A 137 1.35 -7.06 6.84
C ALA A 137 0.95 -7.58 8.22
N THR A 138 1.33 -6.85 9.27
CA THR A 138 1.08 -7.16 10.68
C THR A 138 0.21 -6.12 11.37
#